data_c36a7a8a2bb2e358eed8334b446e82ba
#
_entry.id   c36a7a8a2bb2e358eed8334b446e82ba
#
_cell.length_a   1.000
_cell.length_b   1.000
_cell.length_c   1.000
_cell.angle_alpha   90.00
_cell.angle_beta   90.00
_cell.angle_gamma   90.00
#
_symmetry.space_group_name_H-M   'P 1'
#
loop_
_entity.id
_entity.type
_entity.pdbx_description
1 polymer ?
#
loop_
_entity_poly.entity_id
_entity_poly.type
_entity_poly.pdbx_seq_one_letter_code
_entity_poly.pdbx_strand_id
1 'polypeptide(L)'
;QYLALDQLTEALFYVAGRLFDFEFKEIKDGSVPVFHEDVNVYEVNHAKSGKNIGLFYLDPYARKGKRSGAWATTYRSYTDFEGPKKVLASNNSNFVESKPGEPILISFDDAETLFHEFGHALHFLSADVTYPELNSGVRDYTEFQSQLLERWLTTDEVINKFLRHHETGEPMP
;
A
#
# COMPACT_ATOMS: atom_id res chain seq x y z
N GLN A 1 -6.94 -7.67 18.04
CA GLN A 1 -5.81 -8.45 18.54
C GLN A 1 -5.03 -9.18 17.42
N TYR A 2 -5.62 -9.33 16.20
CA TYR A 2 -5.06 -10.02 15.05
C TYR A 2 -4.65 -9.09 13.91
N LEU A 3 -4.98 -7.81 14.01
CA LEU A 3 -4.83 -6.82 12.95
C LEU A 3 -3.79 -5.77 13.34
N ALA A 4 -2.55 -6.22 13.46
CA ALA A 4 -1.40 -5.35 13.69
C ALA A 4 -0.98 -4.70 12.37
N LEU A 5 -0.75 -3.39 12.37
CA LEU A 5 -0.48 -2.60 11.15
C LEU A 5 0.77 -3.06 10.42
N ASP A 6 1.81 -3.46 11.12
CA ASP A 6 3.05 -4.01 10.54
C ASP A 6 2.78 -5.33 9.78
N GLN A 7 2.05 -6.26 10.40
CA GLN A 7 1.66 -7.52 9.77
C GLN A 7 0.73 -7.30 8.56
N LEU A 8 -0.19 -6.35 8.65
CA LEU A 8 -1.05 -5.97 7.53
C LEU A 8 -0.25 -5.35 6.39
N THR A 9 0.76 -4.54 6.68
CA THR A 9 1.65 -3.97 5.66
C THR A 9 2.43 -5.08 4.94
N GLU A 10 2.94 -6.07 5.67
CA GLU A 10 3.57 -7.24 5.07
C GLU A 10 2.59 -8.05 4.21
N ALA A 11 1.33 -8.19 4.65
CA ALA A 11 0.29 -8.84 3.88
C ALA A 11 -0.01 -8.12 2.55
N LEU A 12 -0.08 -6.78 2.55
CA LEU A 12 -0.23 -5.98 1.32
C LEU A 12 0.88 -6.30 0.32
N PHE A 13 2.13 -6.24 0.76
CA PHE A 13 3.29 -6.48 -0.10
C PHE A 13 3.36 -7.92 -0.59
N TYR A 14 2.98 -8.87 0.26
CA TYR A 14 2.86 -10.27 -0.12
C TYR A 14 1.83 -10.46 -1.25
N VAL A 15 0.65 -9.88 -1.11
CA VAL A 15 -0.42 -9.97 -2.13
C VAL A 15 0.03 -9.31 -3.43
N ALA A 16 0.67 -8.14 -3.37
CA ALA A 16 1.24 -7.49 -4.55
C ALA A 16 2.32 -8.32 -5.25
N GLY A 17 3.16 -9.00 -4.48
CA GLY A 17 4.15 -9.94 -5.01
C GLY A 17 3.51 -11.13 -5.72
N ARG A 18 2.42 -11.67 -5.16
CA ARG A 18 1.69 -12.79 -5.75
C ARG A 18 0.94 -12.45 -7.03
N LEU A 19 0.35 -11.25 -7.09
CA LEU A 19 -0.49 -10.82 -8.22
C LEU A 19 0.30 -10.15 -9.35
N PHE A 20 1.28 -9.33 -8.99
CA PHE A 20 1.97 -8.44 -9.93
C PHE A 20 3.47 -8.67 -10.01
N ASP A 21 4.02 -9.60 -9.24
CA ASP A 21 5.47 -9.84 -9.13
C ASP A 21 6.22 -8.59 -8.63
N PHE A 22 5.57 -7.80 -7.75
CA PHE A 22 6.16 -6.61 -7.16
C PHE A 22 6.90 -6.93 -5.86
N GLU A 23 8.08 -6.32 -5.69
CA GLU A 23 8.88 -6.34 -4.48
C GLU A 23 8.97 -4.92 -3.92
N PHE A 24 8.74 -4.78 -2.61
CA PHE A 24 8.80 -3.52 -1.88
C PHE A 24 10.00 -3.54 -0.95
N LYS A 25 10.91 -2.59 -1.15
CA LYS A 25 12.10 -2.44 -0.32
C LYS A 25 12.07 -1.10 0.39
N GLU A 26 12.02 -1.12 1.72
CA GLU A 26 11.99 0.11 2.50
C GLU A 26 13.31 0.89 2.38
N ILE A 27 13.21 2.21 2.18
CA ILE A 27 14.32 3.14 2.10
C ILE A 27 14.41 3.90 3.42
N LYS A 28 15.43 3.58 4.24
CA LYS A 28 15.63 4.17 5.59
C LYS A 28 16.81 5.12 5.69
N ASP A 29 17.60 5.22 4.65
CA ASP A 29 18.87 5.95 4.63
C ASP A 29 18.75 7.47 4.39
N GLY A 30 17.52 7.97 4.26
CA GLY A 30 17.24 9.37 3.98
C GLY A 30 17.55 9.81 2.54
N SER A 31 17.89 8.90 1.64
CA SER A 31 18.16 9.20 0.23
C SER A 31 16.94 9.70 -0.55
N VAL A 32 15.75 9.36 -0.07
CA VAL A 32 14.46 9.82 -0.63
C VAL A 32 13.77 10.73 0.38
N PRO A 33 13.41 11.97 -0.01
CA PRO A 33 12.72 12.88 0.89
C PRO A 33 11.28 12.38 1.16
N VAL A 34 10.85 12.48 2.41
CA VAL A 34 9.48 12.27 2.85
C VAL A 34 8.89 13.59 3.35
N PHE A 35 7.59 13.75 3.28
CA PHE A 35 6.90 14.98 3.68
C PHE A 35 6.53 15.03 5.17
N HIS A 36 6.71 13.94 5.90
CA HIS A 36 6.56 13.82 7.35
C HIS A 36 7.39 12.65 7.87
N GLU A 37 7.82 12.70 9.13
CA GLU A 37 8.65 11.66 9.76
C GLU A 37 7.94 10.30 9.89
N ASP A 38 6.60 10.30 9.98
CA ASP A 38 5.78 9.09 10.04
C ASP A 38 5.63 8.36 8.70
N VAL A 39 6.08 8.96 7.62
CA VAL A 39 5.91 8.40 6.26
C VAL A 39 7.03 7.42 5.97
N ASN A 40 6.65 6.17 5.71
CA ASN A 40 7.57 5.17 5.20
C ASN A 40 7.59 5.20 3.68
N VAL A 41 8.76 5.10 3.08
CA VAL A 41 8.93 5.06 1.63
C VAL A 41 9.58 3.76 1.20
N TYR A 42 9.03 3.18 0.13
CA TYR A 42 9.46 1.90 -0.41
C TYR A 42 9.83 2.05 -1.89
N GLU A 43 10.97 1.53 -2.27
CA GLU A 43 11.30 1.27 -3.66
C GLU A 43 10.46 0.07 -4.14
N VAL A 44 9.80 0.23 -5.29
CA VAL A 44 8.99 -0.84 -5.90
C VAL A 44 9.70 -1.34 -7.15
N ASN A 45 10.01 -2.63 -7.17
CA ASN A 45 10.66 -3.29 -8.28
C ASN A 45 9.82 -4.49 -8.76
N HIS A 46 9.95 -4.84 -10.02
CA HIS A 46 9.44 -6.09 -10.54
C HIS A 46 10.45 -7.20 -10.20
N ALA A 47 10.06 -8.15 -9.34
CA ALA A 47 10.98 -9.11 -8.72
C ALA A 47 11.77 -9.95 -9.73
N LYS A 48 11.11 -10.46 -10.78
CA LYS A 48 11.78 -11.31 -11.80
C LYS A 48 12.72 -10.54 -12.71
N SER A 49 12.36 -9.33 -13.12
CA SER A 49 13.17 -8.55 -14.07
C SER A 49 14.13 -7.58 -13.43
N GLY A 50 13.92 -7.25 -12.15
CA GLY A 50 14.62 -6.18 -11.45
C GLY A 50 14.27 -4.77 -11.96
N LYS A 51 13.29 -4.64 -12.86
CA LYS A 51 12.85 -3.34 -13.39
C LYS A 51 12.27 -2.50 -12.25
N ASN A 52 12.84 -1.34 -12.02
CA ASN A 52 12.32 -0.40 -11.03
C ASN A 52 11.03 0.25 -11.57
N ILE A 53 9.94 0.11 -10.83
CA ILE A 53 8.60 0.62 -11.12
C ILE A 53 8.44 2.06 -10.64
N GLY A 54 8.87 2.33 -9.40
CA GLY A 54 8.70 3.65 -8.79
C GLY A 54 8.88 3.63 -7.28
N LEU A 55 8.22 4.57 -6.61
CA LEU A 55 8.19 4.67 -5.16
C LEU A 55 6.75 4.59 -4.63
N PHE A 56 6.61 3.90 -3.52
CA PHE A 56 5.37 3.84 -2.75
C PHE A 56 5.59 4.46 -1.38
N TYR A 57 4.73 5.40 -1.01
CA TYR A 57 4.72 6.08 0.28
C TYR A 57 3.55 5.58 1.11
N LEU A 58 3.82 5.13 2.32
CA LEU A 58 2.81 4.73 3.28
C LEU A 58 2.75 5.77 4.40
N ASP A 59 1.64 6.48 4.49
CA ASP A 59 1.38 7.53 5.48
C ASP A 59 0.21 7.10 6.40
N PRO A 60 0.49 6.33 7.48
CA PRO A 60 -0.56 5.63 8.19
C PRO A 60 -1.28 6.48 9.25
N TYR A 61 -0.62 7.48 9.87
CA TYR A 61 -1.10 8.08 11.12
C TYR A 61 -1.84 9.39 10.94
N ALA A 62 -2.80 9.62 11.85
CA ALA A 62 -3.48 10.89 11.99
C ALA A 62 -2.53 11.96 12.57
N ARG A 63 -2.61 13.19 12.04
CA ARG A 63 -1.88 14.33 12.57
C ARG A 63 -2.57 15.64 12.23
N LYS A 64 -2.18 16.72 12.90
CA LYS A 64 -2.71 18.06 12.62
C LYS A 64 -2.44 18.48 11.17
N GLY A 65 -3.49 18.90 10.48
CA GLY A 65 -3.43 19.36 9.08
C GLY A 65 -3.61 18.26 8.04
N LYS A 66 -3.58 16.98 8.43
CA LYS A 66 -3.89 15.87 7.53
C LYS A 66 -5.41 15.75 7.32
N ARG A 67 -5.85 15.50 6.08
CA ARG A 67 -7.25 15.28 5.77
C ARG A 67 -7.74 13.98 6.45
N SER A 68 -8.98 13.98 6.94
CA SER A 68 -9.61 12.79 7.52
C SER A 68 -9.95 11.73 6.46
N GLY A 69 -10.20 10.50 6.91
CA GLY A 69 -10.48 9.35 6.07
C GLY A 69 -9.22 8.67 5.54
N ALA A 70 -9.36 7.82 4.54
CA ALA A 70 -8.27 7.19 3.84
C ALA A 70 -8.31 7.58 2.35
N TRP A 71 -7.16 7.53 1.67
CA TRP A 71 -7.09 7.80 0.23
C TRP A 71 -5.77 7.29 -0.34
N ALA A 72 -5.81 6.86 -1.60
CA ALA A 72 -4.64 6.70 -2.44
C ALA A 72 -4.45 7.91 -3.35
N THR A 73 -3.22 8.21 -3.71
CA THR A 73 -2.92 9.25 -4.71
C THR A 73 -1.63 8.97 -5.45
N THR A 74 -1.49 9.59 -6.62
CA THR A 74 -0.24 9.64 -7.38
C THR A 74 0.31 11.06 -7.37
N TYR A 75 1.59 11.19 -7.03
CA TYR A 75 2.36 12.44 -7.20
C TYR A 75 2.98 12.51 -8.59
N ARG A 76 3.22 11.36 -9.20
CA ARG A 76 3.66 11.22 -10.58
C ARG A 76 3.14 9.91 -11.17
N SER A 77 2.36 10.00 -12.23
CA SER A 77 1.89 8.85 -12.99
C SER A 77 2.97 8.35 -13.94
N TYR A 78 2.90 7.06 -14.31
CA TYR A 78 3.75 6.52 -15.36
C TYR A 78 3.43 7.17 -16.71
N THR A 79 4.45 7.40 -17.51
CA THR A 79 4.33 7.78 -18.93
C THR A 79 5.64 7.46 -19.64
N ASP A 80 5.56 7.14 -20.91
CA ASP A 80 6.73 6.95 -21.79
C ASP A 80 6.74 7.95 -22.96
N PHE A 81 5.89 8.96 -22.93
CA PHE A 81 5.73 9.93 -24.02
C PHE A 81 7.02 10.75 -24.31
N GLU A 82 7.73 11.13 -23.24
CA GLU A 82 9.02 11.84 -23.30
C GLU A 82 10.16 11.05 -22.64
N GLY A 83 10.05 9.73 -22.70
CA GLY A 83 10.89 8.80 -21.96
C GLY A 83 10.25 8.37 -20.64
N PRO A 84 10.62 7.18 -20.12
CA PRO A 84 9.92 6.53 -19.02
C PRO A 84 10.01 7.35 -17.72
N LYS A 85 8.87 7.77 -17.19
CA LYS A 85 8.72 8.41 -15.87
C LYS A 85 8.12 7.41 -14.90
N LYS A 86 8.86 7.11 -13.84
CA LYS A 86 8.44 6.15 -12.82
C LYS A 86 7.34 6.69 -11.93
N VAL A 87 6.50 5.80 -11.42
CA VAL A 87 5.36 6.14 -10.56
C VAL A 87 5.83 6.63 -9.18
N LEU A 88 5.15 7.65 -8.65
CA LEU A 88 5.21 8.03 -7.24
C LEU A 88 3.77 7.95 -6.71
N ALA A 89 3.48 6.97 -5.88
CA ALA A 89 2.15 6.73 -5.34
C ALA A 89 2.17 6.67 -3.82
N SER A 90 1.03 6.98 -3.18
CA SER A 90 0.90 6.82 -1.73
C SER A 90 -0.45 6.28 -1.32
N ASN A 91 -0.43 5.55 -0.19
CA ASN A 91 -1.60 5.29 0.63
C ASN A 91 -1.54 6.13 1.90
N ASN A 92 -2.65 6.75 2.24
CA ASN A 92 -2.78 7.63 3.38
C ASN A 92 -3.96 7.18 4.24
N SER A 93 -3.73 7.09 5.55
CA SER A 93 -4.73 6.70 6.55
C SER A 93 -4.70 7.68 7.73
N ASN A 94 -5.53 7.45 8.72
CA ASN A 94 -5.59 8.26 9.94
C ASN A 94 -5.66 7.36 11.18
N PHE A 95 -4.78 6.35 11.25
CA PHE A 95 -4.71 5.48 12.42
C PHE A 95 -4.16 6.24 13.63
N VAL A 96 -4.55 5.77 14.80
CA VAL A 96 -4.02 6.30 16.07
C VAL A 96 -2.75 5.54 16.40
N GLU A 97 -1.69 6.27 16.71
CA GLU A 97 -0.45 5.67 17.17
C GLU A 97 -0.64 5.00 18.55
N SER A 98 0.02 3.88 18.74
CA SER A 98 0.15 3.23 20.03
C SER A 98 1.31 3.84 20.82
N LYS A 99 1.43 3.49 22.11
CA LYS A 99 2.60 3.86 22.89
C LYS A 99 3.86 3.18 22.32
N PRO A 100 5.04 3.81 22.49
CA PRO A 100 6.28 3.20 22.04
C PRO A 100 6.45 1.77 22.55
N GLY A 101 6.67 0.82 21.62
CA GLY A 101 6.82 -0.60 21.95
C GLY A 101 5.52 -1.43 21.99
N GLU A 102 4.37 -0.79 21.86
CA GLU A 102 3.08 -1.49 21.72
C GLU A 102 2.70 -1.65 20.23
N PRO A 103 2.09 -2.77 19.82
CA PRO A 103 1.63 -2.94 18.46
C PRO A 103 0.49 -1.97 18.15
N ILE A 104 0.44 -1.47 16.93
CA ILE A 104 -0.66 -0.65 16.44
C ILE A 104 -1.74 -1.59 15.92
N LEU A 105 -2.80 -1.72 16.68
CA LEU A 105 -3.93 -2.59 16.36
C LEU A 105 -5.05 -1.74 15.75
N ILE A 106 -5.52 -2.14 14.58
CA ILE A 106 -6.61 -1.45 13.88
C ILE A 106 -7.88 -2.30 13.82
N SER A 107 -9.00 -1.68 13.47
CA SER A 107 -10.26 -2.38 13.28
C SER A 107 -10.26 -3.23 11.99
N PHE A 108 -11.24 -4.11 11.85
CA PHE A 108 -11.40 -4.86 10.61
C PHE A 108 -11.75 -3.94 9.43
N ASP A 109 -12.63 -2.97 9.65
CA ASP A 109 -13.02 -1.97 8.64
C ASP A 109 -11.81 -1.13 8.20
N ASP A 110 -10.92 -0.77 9.13
CA ASP A 110 -9.67 -0.06 8.82
C ASP A 110 -8.72 -0.94 8.00
N ALA A 111 -8.63 -2.23 8.31
CA ALA A 111 -7.82 -3.18 7.57
C ALA A 111 -8.37 -3.40 6.15
N GLU A 112 -9.68 -3.51 6.01
CA GLU A 112 -10.35 -3.60 4.70
C GLU A 112 -10.11 -2.34 3.87
N THR A 113 -10.25 -1.15 4.50
CA THR A 113 -9.93 0.15 3.87
C THR A 113 -8.46 0.24 3.45
N LEU A 114 -7.54 -0.26 4.27
CA LEU A 114 -6.11 -0.29 3.93
C LEU A 114 -5.84 -1.12 2.67
N PHE A 115 -6.48 -2.28 2.53
CA PHE A 115 -6.42 -3.11 1.33
C PHE A 115 -7.08 -2.41 0.13
N HIS A 116 -8.21 -1.74 0.33
CA HIS A 116 -8.90 -0.95 -0.70
C HIS A 116 -7.97 0.11 -1.30
N GLU A 117 -7.41 0.97 -0.47
CA GLU A 117 -6.51 2.05 -0.93
C GLU A 117 -5.24 1.49 -1.58
N PHE A 118 -4.76 0.35 -1.10
CA PHE A 118 -3.63 -0.32 -1.74
C PHE A 118 -4.00 -0.87 -3.12
N GLY A 119 -5.25 -1.27 -3.34
CA GLY A 119 -5.77 -1.63 -4.66
C GLY A 119 -5.65 -0.50 -5.67
N HIS A 120 -5.96 0.74 -5.26
CA HIS A 120 -5.72 1.92 -6.09
C HIS A 120 -4.22 2.16 -6.34
N ALA A 121 -3.38 2.03 -5.31
CA ALA A 121 -1.94 2.19 -5.47
C ALA A 121 -1.34 1.16 -6.42
N LEU A 122 -1.79 -0.10 -6.35
CA LEU A 122 -1.36 -1.15 -7.29
C LEU A 122 -1.80 -0.85 -8.74
N HIS A 123 -2.99 -0.28 -8.94
CA HIS A 123 -3.41 0.21 -10.25
C HIS A 123 -2.43 1.27 -10.78
N PHE A 124 -2.07 2.26 -9.96
CA PHE A 124 -1.10 3.29 -10.36
C PHE A 124 0.27 2.70 -10.67
N LEU A 125 0.77 1.80 -9.82
CA LEU A 125 2.08 1.16 -9.98
C LEU A 125 2.15 0.21 -11.18
N SER A 126 1.02 -0.38 -11.57
CA SER A 126 0.93 -1.32 -12.69
C SER A 126 0.79 -0.63 -14.05
N ALA A 127 0.59 0.69 -14.08
CA ALA A 127 0.41 1.43 -15.33
C ALA A 127 1.67 1.35 -16.21
N ASP A 128 1.48 0.98 -17.47
CA ASP A 128 2.53 0.93 -18.51
C ASP A 128 1.94 1.49 -19.80
N VAL A 129 1.82 2.81 -19.87
CA VAL A 129 1.13 3.53 -20.95
C VAL A 129 2.02 4.63 -21.53
N THR A 130 1.89 4.87 -22.84
CA THR A 130 2.66 5.93 -23.50
C THR A 130 2.15 7.31 -23.14
N TYR A 131 0.83 7.50 -23.12
CA TYR A 131 0.20 8.80 -22.87
C TYR A 131 -0.34 8.91 -21.45
N PRO A 132 -0.06 9.99 -20.70
CA PRO A 132 -0.44 10.14 -19.30
C PRO A 132 -1.93 9.98 -19.03
N GLU A 133 -2.79 10.44 -19.95
CA GLU A 133 -4.25 10.39 -19.81
C GLU A 133 -4.81 8.96 -19.77
N LEU A 134 -4.06 7.99 -20.27
CA LEU A 134 -4.45 6.57 -20.26
C LEU A 134 -4.22 5.88 -18.91
N ASN A 135 -3.58 6.56 -17.95
CA ASN A 135 -3.43 6.05 -16.58
C ASN A 135 -4.74 6.02 -15.78
N SER A 136 -5.73 6.82 -16.17
CA SER A 136 -7.02 6.86 -15.49
C SER A 136 -8.05 6.02 -16.24
N GLY A 137 -8.74 5.15 -15.50
CA GLY A 137 -9.89 4.41 -16.00
C GLY A 137 -11.14 5.29 -16.13
N VAL A 138 -12.19 4.74 -16.72
CA VAL A 138 -13.51 5.37 -16.73
C VAL A 138 -14.10 5.36 -15.30
N ARG A 139 -14.89 6.38 -14.98
CA ARG A 139 -15.35 6.64 -13.60
C ARG A 139 -16.13 5.49 -12.97
N ASP A 140 -16.92 4.79 -13.74
CA ASP A 140 -17.75 3.65 -13.30
C ASP A 140 -16.92 2.36 -13.07
N TYR A 141 -15.64 2.36 -13.41
CA TYR A 141 -14.71 1.24 -13.21
C TYR A 141 -13.65 1.53 -12.13
N THR A 142 -13.63 2.75 -11.56
CA THR A 142 -12.57 3.21 -10.66
C THR A 142 -12.38 2.32 -9.44
N GLU A 143 -13.47 1.77 -8.88
CA GLU A 143 -13.44 0.97 -7.66
C GLU A 143 -13.31 -0.55 -7.90
N PHE A 144 -13.19 -0.99 -9.14
CA PHE A 144 -13.13 -2.42 -9.44
C PHE A 144 -11.93 -3.10 -8.76
N GLN A 145 -10.74 -2.57 -8.98
CA GLN A 145 -9.50 -3.15 -8.46
C GLN A 145 -9.35 -2.96 -6.94
N SER A 146 -9.81 -1.84 -6.40
CA SER A 146 -9.78 -1.57 -4.96
C SER A 146 -10.69 -2.52 -4.19
N GLN A 147 -11.95 -2.66 -4.61
CA GLN A 147 -12.91 -3.58 -4.01
C GLN A 147 -12.54 -5.05 -4.21
N LEU A 148 -11.88 -5.38 -5.31
CA LEU A 148 -11.35 -6.73 -5.53
C LEU A 148 -10.23 -7.05 -4.54
N LEU A 149 -9.35 -6.08 -4.26
CA LEU A 149 -8.22 -6.31 -3.35
C LEU A 149 -8.66 -6.48 -1.89
N GLU A 150 -9.75 -5.85 -1.44
CA GLU A 150 -10.35 -6.07 -0.13
C GLU A 150 -10.57 -7.56 0.16
N ARG A 151 -10.96 -8.34 -0.86
CA ARG A 151 -11.26 -9.78 -0.72
C ARG A 151 -10.03 -10.62 -0.38
N TRP A 152 -8.82 -10.11 -0.64
CA TRP A 152 -7.59 -10.82 -0.28
C TRP A 152 -7.35 -10.83 1.22
N LEU A 153 -7.82 -9.81 1.97
CA LEU A 153 -7.69 -9.75 3.42
C LEU A 153 -8.22 -11.00 4.12
N THR A 154 -9.32 -11.57 3.63
CA THR A 154 -10.01 -12.72 4.23
C THR A 154 -9.70 -14.05 3.57
N THR A 155 -8.67 -14.13 2.74
CA THR A 155 -8.23 -15.41 2.19
C THR A 155 -7.49 -16.22 3.25
N ASP A 156 -7.66 -17.55 3.22
CA ASP A 156 -6.96 -18.48 4.14
C ASP A 156 -5.45 -18.24 4.14
N GLU A 157 -4.88 -17.88 2.98
CA GLU A 157 -3.46 -17.62 2.84
C GLU A 157 -3.01 -16.40 3.62
N VAL A 158 -3.75 -15.29 3.55
CA VAL A 158 -3.45 -14.05 4.28
C VAL A 158 -3.72 -14.25 5.77
N ILE A 159 -4.85 -14.83 6.14
CA ILE A 159 -5.21 -15.11 7.54
C ILE A 159 -4.11 -15.93 8.21
N ASN A 160 -3.76 -17.06 7.63
CA ASN A 160 -2.79 -17.97 8.24
C ASN A 160 -1.37 -17.43 8.33
N LYS A 161 -0.98 -16.54 7.42
CA LYS A 161 0.39 -15.99 7.39
C LYS A 161 0.55 -14.71 8.18
N PHE A 162 -0.42 -13.80 8.14
CA PHE A 162 -0.26 -12.44 8.60
C PHE A 162 -1.25 -12.00 9.68
N LEU A 163 -2.50 -12.51 9.67
CA LEU A 163 -3.49 -12.09 10.67
C LEU A 163 -3.35 -12.93 11.93
N ARG A 164 -2.28 -12.69 12.66
CA ARG A 164 -1.93 -13.46 13.86
C ARG A 164 -2.13 -12.63 15.12
N HIS A 165 -2.60 -13.28 16.17
CA HIS A 165 -2.75 -12.65 17.47
C HIS A 165 -1.39 -12.11 17.95
N HIS A 166 -1.34 -10.83 18.30
CA HIS A 166 -0.09 -10.13 18.60
C HIS A 166 0.69 -10.69 19.80
N GLU A 167 0.02 -11.41 20.74
CA GLU A 167 0.67 -12.03 21.89
C GLU A 167 0.90 -13.53 21.70
N THR A 168 -0.07 -14.28 21.15
CA THR A 168 0.01 -15.75 21.07
C THR A 168 0.57 -16.23 19.74
N GLY A 169 0.52 -15.43 18.69
CA GLY A 169 0.92 -15.82 17.34
C GLY A 169 -0.06 -16.75 16.63
N GLU A 170 -1.22 -17.06 17.24
CA GLU A 170 -2.24 -17.91 16.62
C GLU A 170 -2.95 -17.15 15.48
N PRO A 171 -3.31 -17.82 14.37
CA PRO A 171 -4.04 -17.18 13.28
C PRO A 171 -5.44 -16.75 13.73
N MET A 172 -5.98 -15.75 13.06
CA MET A 172 -7.35 -15.28 13.25
C MET A 172 -8.33 -16.44 12.89
N PRO A 173 -9.35 -16.71 13.74
CA PRO A 173 -10.30 -17.78 13.51
C PRO A 173 -11.24 -17.52 12.33
#